data_e7e44d0bbb140e53292c766325a228d6
#
_entry.id   e7e44d0bbb140e53292c766325a228d6
#
_cell.length_a   1.000
_cell.length_b   1.000
_cell.length_c   1.000
_cell.angle_alpha   90.00
_cell.angle_beta   90.00
_cell.angle_gamma   90.00
#
_symmetry.space_group_name_H-M   'P 1'
#
loop_
_entity.id
_entity.type
_entity.pdbx_description
1 polymer ?
#
loop_
_entity_poly.entity_id
_entity_poly.type
_entity_poly.pdbx_seq_one_letter_code
_entity_poly.pdbx_strand_id
1 'polypeptide(L)'
;ITGTEVSKDASSMILTDDNFATIIKAVENGRNVYANIKRAIQFLLSGNFAGILVVLLSSLLGLPVPFAAVHLLFINLVTDSLPAIALGLEPYKHNVMNEKPRPMNETILTKGFLSRVGVEGAVIGLITLGAFMIGYQGGDAKLASTMAFAVLCLSRLVHGYNCKSKNSVLFKKQFFNNKYMQGAFAVGVILVTLVLTVPALQGLFAVKTLSIAQLFTVYGLALLNLPIIQAMNCLLYTSDAADEGLGVD
;
A
#
# COMPACT_ATOMS: atom_id res chain seq x y z
N ILE A 1 23.04 -27.98 -18.23
CA ILE A 1 24.36 -27.88 -18.89
C ILE A 1 24.41 -28.86 -20.06
N THR A 2 23.90 -30.09 -19.91
CA THR A 2 23.98 -31.17 -20.88
C THR A 2 22.92 -31.14 -21.97
N GLY A 3 21.92 -30.27 -21.90
CA GLY A 3 20.85 -30.13 -22.91
C GLY A 3 21.37 -29.56 -24.23
N THR A 4 20.80 -30.04 -25.36
CA THR A 4 21.06 -29.46 -26.66
C THR A 4 20.46 -28.06 -26.78
N GLU A 5 20.97 -27.21 -27.68
CA GLU A 5 20.40 -25.86 -27.89
C GLU A 5 18.91 -25.91 -28.24
N VAL A 6 18.48 -26.86 -29.07
CA VAL A 6 17.07 -27.05 -29.41
C VAL A 6 16.23 -27.39 -28.17
N SER A 7 16.75 -28.21 -27.26
CA SER A 7 16.04 -28.52 -26.00
C SER A 7 15.97 -27.33 -25.07
N LYS A 8 17.00 -26.49 -25.04
CA LYS A 8 17.01 -25.24 -24.27
C LYS A 8 15.99 -24.24 -24.83
N ASP A 9 15.96 -24.06 -26.14
CA ASP A 9 15.02 -23.13 -26.80
C ASP A 9 13.56 -23.54 -26.62
N ALA A 10 13.27 -24.85 -26.57
CA ALA A 10 11.92 -25.37 -26.34
C ALA A 10 11.50 -25.39 -24.86
N SER A 11 12.41 -25.17 -23.92
CA SER A 11 12.14 -25.29 -22.49
C SER A 11 11.70 -23.95 -21.88
N SER A 12 10.73 -23.98 -20.95
CA SER A 12 10.32 -22.81 -20.17
C SER A 12 11.28 -22.49 -19.01
N MET A 13 12.21 -23.40 -18.68
CA MET A 13 13.21 -23.24 -17.64
C MET A 13 14.46 -24.04 -17.98
N ILE A 14 15.62 -23.46 -17.78
CA ILE A 14 16.92 -24.09 -17.98
C ILE A 14 17.66 -24.16 -16.64
N LEU A 15 18.07 -25.35 -16.24
CA LEU A 15 18.90 -25.56 -15.05
C LEU A 15 20.38 -25.38 -15.40
N THR A 16 21.05 -24.42 -14.77
CA THR A 16 22.46 -24.14 -14.98
C THR A 16 23.38 -25.06 -14.16
N ASP A 17 22.83 -25.73 -13.16
CA ASP A 17 23.52 -26.64 -12.25
C ASP A 17 23.13 -28.13 -12.45
N ASP A 18 22.27 -28.42 -13.42
CA ASP A 18 21.68 -29.75 -13.71
C ASP A 18 21.10 -30.46 -12.46
N ASN A 19 20.74 -29.67 -11.44
CA ASN A 19 20.25 -30.20 -10.17
C ASN A 19 18.73 -30.06 -10.06
N PHE A 20 18.02 -31.20 -10.00
CA PHE A 20 16.57 -31.22 -9.87
C PHE A 20 16.05 -30.47 -8.61
N ALA A 21 16.80 -30.45 -7.51
CA ALA A 21 16.44 -29.74 -6.29
C ALA A 21 16.33 -28.22 -6.52
N THR A 22 17.00 -27.68 -7.53
CA THR A 22 16.91 -26.26 -7.93
C THR A 22 15.54 -25.90 -8.48
N ILE A 23 14.81 -26.85 -9.07
CA ILE A 23 13.42 -26.63 -9.50
C ILE A 23 12.52 -26.29 -8.31
N ILE A 24 12.67 -27.01 -7.21
CA ILE A 24 11.88 -26.76 -5.98
C ILE A 24 12.15 -25.36 -5.45
N LYS A 25 13.42 -24.95 -5.40
CA LYS A 25 13.82 -23.60 -4.99
C LYS A 25 13.28 -22.54 -5.96
N ALA A 26 13.28 -22.80 -7.26
CA ALA A 26 12.73 -21.89 -8.26
C ALA A 26 11.22 -21.71 -8.08
N VAL A 27 10.47 -22.78 -7.82
CA VAL A 27 9.03 -22.72 -7.50
C VAL A 27 8.77 -21.94 -6.23
N GLU A 28 9.54 -22.19 -5.17
CA GLU A 28 9.44 -21.45 -3.89
C GLU A 28 9.68 -19.95 -4.12
N ASN A 29 10.75 -19.59 -4.81
CA ASN A 29 11.07 -18.21 -5.16
C ASN A 29 9.97 -17.56 -6.00
N GLY A 30 9.47 -18.24 -7.03
CA GLY A 30 8.39 -17.78 -7.88
C GLY A 30 7.11 -17.46 -7.09
N ARG A 31 6.74 -18.33 -6.14
CA ARG A 31 5.59 -18.10 -5.24
C ARG A 31 5.79 -16.87 -4.34
N ASN A 32 6.97 -16.68 -3.79
CA ASN A 32 7.30 -15.51 -2.98
C ASN A 32 7.28 -14.21 -3.80
N VAL A 33 7.89 -14.20 -4.98
CA VAL A 33 7.88 -13.05 -5.90
C VAL A 33 6.46 -12.68 -6.28
N TYR A 34 5.62 -13.66 -6.63
CA TYR A 34 4.21 -13.42 -6.93
C TYR A 34 3.45 -12.80 -5.75
N ALA A 35 3.67 -13.32 -4.53
CA ALA A 35 3.04 -12.78 -3.34
C ALA A 35 3.47 -11.32 -3.09
N ASN A 36 4.73 -10.99 -3.33
CA ASN A 36 5.27 -9.64 -3.18
C ASN A 36 4.68 -8.68 -4.23
N ILE A 37 4.59 -9.12 -5.49
CA ILE A 37 3.93 -8.35 -6.57
C ILE A 37 2.47 -8.08 -6.19
N LYS A 38 1.73 -9.08 -5.71
CA LYS A 38 0.33 -8.91 -5.30
C LYS A 38 0.17 -7.89 -4.17
N ARG A 39 1.10 -7.86 -3.19
CA ARG A 39 1.13 -6.84 -2.13
C ARG A 39 1.39 -5.43 -2.66
N ALA A 40 2.36 -5.28 -3.56
CA ALA A 40 2.66 -3.99 -4.19
C ALA A 40 1.46 -3.48 -5.01
N ILE A 41 0.79 -4.35 -5.78
CA ILE A 41 -0.44 -4.01 -6.52
C ILE A 41 -1.55 -3.59 -5.55
N GLN A 42 -1.78 -4.32 -4.44
CA GLN A 42 -2.76 -3.97 -3.42
C GLN A 42 -2.49 -2.57 -2.86
N PHE A 43 -1.26 -2.28 -2.50
CA PHE A 43 -0.82 -0.99 -1.98
C PHE A 43 -1.10 0.16 -2.98
N LEU A 44 -0.69 -0.01 -4.24
CA LEU A 44 -0.86 1.01 -5.27
C LEU A 44 -2.33 1.25 -5.61
N LEU A 45 -3.11 0.18 -5.79
CA LEU A 45 -4.53 0.30 -6.16
C LEU A 45 -5.36 0.92 -5.04
N SER A 46 -5.19 0.49 -3.78
CA SER A 46 -5.93 1.04 -2.64
C SER A 46 -5.60 2.51 -2.42
N GLY A 47 -4.32 2.88 -2.54
CA GLY A 47 -3.90 4.26 -2.42
C GLY A 47 -4.45 5.16 -3.53
N ASN A 48 -4.43 4.71 -4.78
CA ASN A 48 -4.99 5.45 -5.91
C ASN A 48 -6.52 5.57 -5.80
N PHE A 49 -7.20 4.48 -5.41
CA PHE A 49 -8.64 4.51 -5.15
C PHE A 49 -9.00 5.52 -4.05
N ALA A 50 -8.21 5.61 -2.97
CA ALA A 50 -8.38 6.62 -1.93
C ALA A 50 -8.32 8.05 -2.50
N GLY A 51 -7.32 8.37 -3.33
CA GLY A 51 -7.17 9.67 -3.97
C GLY A 51 -8.37 10.02 -4.87
N ILE A 52 -8.80 9.06 -5.71
CA ILE A 52 -9.99 9.23 -6.58
C ILE A 52 -11.24 9.47 -5.74
N LEU A 53 -11.42 8.69 -4.66
CA LEU A 53 -12.59 8.82 -3.77
C LEU A 53 -12.65 10.21 -3.12
N VAL A 54 -11.52 10.74 -2.64
CA VAL A 54 -11.46 12.08 -2.05
C VAL A 54 -11.86 13.16 -3.08
N VAL A 55 -11.31 13.10 -4.29
CA VAL A 55 -11.64 14.07 -5.36
C VAL A 55 -13.12 13.97 -5.75
N LEU A 56 -13.63 12.75 -5.92
CA LEU A 56 -15.03 12.50 -6.27
C LEU A 56 -15.99 13.04 -5.19
N LEU A 57 -15.76 12.67 -3.93
CA LEU A 57 -16.61 13.11 -2.82
C LEU A 57 -16.52 14.62 -2.60
N SER A 58 -15.35 15.23 -2.71
CA SER A 58 -15.19 16.68 -2.62
C SER A 58 -15.99 17.38 -3.73
N SER A 59 -15.94 16.86 -4.96
CA SER A 59 -16.71 17.41 -6.08
C SER A 59 -18.22 17.28 -5.89
N LEU A 60 -18.69 16.12 -5.43
CA LEU A 60 -20.12 15.88 -5.17
C LEU A 60 -20.68 16.75 -4.04
N LEU A 61 -19.83 17.07 -3.05
CA LEU A 61 -20.20 17.94 -1.93
C LEU A 61 -20.03 19.45 -2.24
N GLY A 62 -19.63 19.81 -3.46
CA GLY A 62 -19.39 21.19 -3.85
C GLY A 62 -18.21 21.85 -3.14
N LEU A 63 -17.26 21.05 -2.66
CA LEU A 63 -16.07 21.52 -1.96
C LEU A 63 -14.96 21.92 -2.96
N PRO A 64 -14.00 22.75 -2.55
CA PRO A 64 -12.84 23.06 -3.38
C PRO A 64 -12.03 21.82 -3.74
N VAL A 65 -11.23 21.93 -4.82
CA VAL A 65 -10.36 20.85 -5.29
C VAL A 65 -9.36 20.45 -4.19
N PRO A 66 -9.34 19.17 -3.75
CA PRO A 66 -8.54 18.76 -2.60
C PRO A 66 -7.04 18.66 -2.90
N PHE A 67 -6.66 18.44 -4.16
CA PHE A 67 -5.25 18.23 -4.53
C PHE A 67 -4.84 19.09 -5.73
N ALA A 68 -3.72 19.79 -5.60
CA ALA A 68 -3.04 20.40 -6.75
C ALA A 68 -2.32 19.31 -7.57
N ALA A 69 -2.03 19.60 -8.85
CA ALA A 69 -1.30 18.67 -9.72
C ALA A 69 0.08 18.27 -9.14
N VAL A 70 0.78 19.21 -8.51
CA VAL A 70 2.07 18.95 -7.85
C VAL A 70 1.95 18.00 -6.66
N HIS A 71 0.81 17.99 -5.95
CA HIS A 71 0.54 17.03 -4.88
C HIS A 71 0.46 15.61 -5.42
N LEU A 72 -0.28 15.41 -6.53
CA LEU A 72 -0.41 14.09 -7.16
C LEU A 72 0.92 13.58 -7.71
N LEU A 73 1.74 14.48 -8.27
CA LEU A 73 3.09 14.13 -8.72
C LEU A 73 3.97 13.67 -7.54
N PHE A 74 3.96 14.40 -6.43
CA PHE A 74 4.72 14.02 -5.22
C PHE A 74 4.26 12.68 -4.66
N ILE A 75 2.94 12.47 -4.57
CA ILE A 75 2.34 11.22 -4.11
C ILE A 75 2.87 10.04 -4.94
N ASN A 76 2.73 10.11 -6.26
CA ASN A 76 3.14 9.01 -7.15
C ASN A 76 4.65 8.76 -7.13
N LEU A 77 5.46 9.83 -7.07
CA LEU A 77 6.92 9.69 -7.13
C LEU A 77 7.52 9.25 -5.80
N VAL A 78 7.04 9.79 -4.68
CA VAL A 78 7.66 9.59 -3.37
C VAL A 78 6.90 8.56 -2.54
N THR A 79 5.61 8.82 -2.28
CA THR A 79 4.88 7.99 -1.31
C THR A 79 4.37 6.67 -1.89
N ASP A 80 4.35 6.53 -3.21
CA ASP A 80 3.98 5.28 -3.87
C ASP A 80 5.18 4.44 -4.24
N SER A 81 6.16 5.03 -4.91
CA SER A 81 7.28 4.25 -5.48
C SER A 81 8.13 3.59 -4.40
N LEU A 82 8.50 4.32 -3.34
CA LEU A 82 9.39 3.80 -2.31
C LEU A 82 8.78 2.60 -1.54
N PRO A 83 7.55 2.67 -1.00
CA PRO A 83 6.93 1.52 -0.33
C PRO A 83 6.59 0.38 -1.30
N ALA A 84 6.21 0.65 -2.55
CA ALA A 84 5.92 -0.39 -3.54
C ALA A 84 7.17 -1.23 -3.85
N ILE A 85 8.34 -0.58 -4.04
CA ILE A 85 9.62 -1.27 -4.20
C ILE A 85 9.96 -2.08 -2.94
N ALA A 86 9.78 -1.49 -1.76
CA ALA A 86 10.05 -2.15 -0.50
C ALA A 86 9.16 -3.39 -0.27
N LEU A 87 7.88 -3.35 -0.70
CA LEU A 87 6.98 -4.51 -0.69
C LEU A 87 7.42 -5.60 -1.68
N GLY A 88 7.95 -5.20 -2.84
CA GLY A 88 8.57 -6.13 -3.79
C GLY A 88 9.78 -6.88 -3.23
N LEU A 89 10.48 -6.26 -2.26
CA LEU A 89 11.65 -6.81 -1.56
C LEU A 89 11.30 -7.41 -0.18
N GLU A 90 10.03 -7.71 0.08
CA GLU A 90 9.62 -8.35 1.35
C GLU A 90 10.31 -9.71 1.51
N PRO A 91 10.90 -9.98 2.69
CA PRO A 91 11.60 -11.25 2.95
C PRO A 91 10.75 -12.48 2.69
N TYR A 92 11.37 -13.54 2.19
CA TYR A 92 10.73 -14.80 1.87
C TYR A 92 10.05 -15.43 3.09
N LYS A 93 8.86 -16.01 2.86
CA LYS A 93 8.16 -16.86 3.82
C LYS A 93 8.50 -18.32 3.50
N HIS A 94 9.04 -19.04 4.46
CA HIS A 94 9.39 -20.46 4.28
C HIS A 94 8.17 -21.39 4.07
N ASN A 95 6.94 -20.93 4.38
CA ASN A 95 5.75 -21.78 4.34
C ASN A 95 4.97 -21.70 3.02
N VAL A 96 5.47 -20.99 1.99
CA VAL A 96 4.75 -20.85 0.70
C VAL A 96 4.59 -22.17 -0.05
N MET A 97 5.44 -23.16 0.24
CA MET A 97 5.36 -24.50 -0.36
C MET A 97 4.23 -25.35 0.22
N ASN A 98 3.71 -25.00 1.41
CA ASN A 98 2.56 -25.68 2.03
C ASN A 98 1.23 -25.19 1.48
N GLU A 99 1.23 -24.08 0.73
CA GLU A 99 0.03 -23.56 0.07
C GLU A 99 -0.31 -24.42 -1.16
N LYS A 100 -1.61 -24.63 -1.39
CA LYS A 100 -2.09 -25.36 -2.59
C LYS A 100 -1.61 -24.66 -3.86
N PRO A 101 -1.33 -25.40 -4.95
CA PRO A 101 -1.04 -24.79 -6.26
C PRO A 101 -2.20 -23.92 -6.70
N ARG A 102 -1.88 -22.77 -7.29
CA ARG A 102 -2.89 -21.88 -7.85
C ARG A 102 -3.50 -22.48 -9.11
N PRO A 103 -4.82 -22.33 -9.33
CA PRO A 103 -5.43 -22.63 -10.63
C PRO A 103 -4.78 -21.80 -11.73
N MET A 104 -4.54 -22.40 -12.92
CA MET A 104 -3.90 -21.70 -14.06
C MET A 104 -4.71 -20.49 -14.54
N ASN A 105 -6.03 -20.51 -14.34
CA ASN A 105 -6.95 -19.46 -14.78
C ASN A 105 -7.18 -18.37 -13.71
N GLU A 106 -6.54 -18.46 -12.55
CA GLU A 106 -6.73 -17.46 -11.49
C GLU A 106 -6.01 -16.16 -11.84
N THR A 107 -6.77 -15.07 -11.97
CA THR A 107 -6.23 -13.72 -12.15
C THR A 107 -5.73 -13.14 -10.82
N ILE A 108 -4.83 -12.15 -10.89
CA ILE A 108 -4.37 -11.41 -9.71
C ILE A 108 -5.53 -10.66 -9.05
N LEU A 109 -6.44 -10.11 -9.88
CA LEU A 109 -7.57 -9.29 -9.46
C LEU A 109 -8.81 -10.16 -9.19
N THR A 110 -8.76 -10.99 -8.16
CA THR A 110 -9.93 -11.74 -7.69
C THR A 110 -10.95 -10.81 -7.01
N LYS A 111 -12.23 -11.23 -6.93
CA LYS A 111 -13.28 -10.44 -6.26
C LYS A 111 -12.91 -10.09 -4.80
N GLY A 112 -12.42 -11.05 -4.04
CA GLY A 112 -11.95 -10.81 -2.66
C GLY A 112 -10.77 -9.84 -2.58
N PHE A 113 -9.83 -9.92 -3.53
CA PHE A 113 -8.73 -8.96 -3.61
C PHE A 113 -9.23 -7.54 -3.91
N LEU A 114 -10.14 -7.38 -4.87
CA LEU A 114 -10.72 -6.07 -5.21
C LEU A 114 -11.57 -5.49 -4.07
N SER A 115 -12.35 -6.32 -3.38
CA SER A 115 -13.10 -5.90 -2.19
C SER A 115 -12.16 -5.36 -1.12
N ARG A 116 -11.06 -6.07 -0.84
CA ARG A 116 -10.04 -5.62 0.11
C ARG A 116 -9.41 -4.28 -0.30
N VAL A 117 -8.99 -4.15 -1.54
CA VAL A 117 -8.45 -2.90 -2.10
C VAL A 117 -9.45 -1.75 -1.95
N GLY A 118 -10.74 -2.01 -2.26
CA GLY A 118 -11.82 -1.03 -2.12
C GLY A 118 -12.03 -0.58 -0.68
N VAL A 119 -12.08 -1.53 0.26
CA VAL A 119 -12.27 -1.23 1.69
C VAL A 119 -11.07 -0.45 2.26
N GLU A 120 -9.86 -0.92 2.00
CA GLU A 120 -8.63 -0.24 2.47
C GLU A 120 -8.51 1.18 1.89
N GLY A 121 -8.78 1.34 0.59
CA GLY A 121 -8.77 2.65 -0.06
C GLY A 121 -9.90 3.56 0.41
N ALA A 122 -11.09 3.02 0.71
CA ALA A 122 -12.19 3.80 1.28
C ALA A 122 -11.84 4.33 2.68
N VAL A 123 -11.22 3.54 3.54
CA VAL A 123 -10.75 3.98 4.87
C VAL A 123 -9.75 5.12 4.73
N ILE A 124 -8.72 4.96 3.89
CA ILE A 124 -7.71 6.00 3.65
C ILE A 124 -8.37 7.26 3.09
N GLY A 125 -9.27 7.11 2.12
CA GLY A 125 -9.98 8.23 1.49
C GLY A 125 -10.87 8.99 2.46
N LEU A 126 -11.64 8.28 3.30
CA LEU A 126 -12.52 8.91 4.29
C LEU A 126 -11.73 9.65 5.38
N ILE A 127 -10.62 9.09 5.86
CA ILE A 127 -9.73 9.77 6.82
C ILE A 127 -9.13 11.03 6.16
N THR A 128 -8.71 10.94 4.90
CA THR A 128 -8.17 12.08 4.16
C THR A 128 -9.23 13.17 3.93
N LEU A 129 -10.46 12.77 3.57
CA LEU A 129 -11.57 13.70 3.46
C LEU A 129 -11.90 14.37 4.80
N GLY A 130 -11.85 13.62 5.90
CA GLY A 130 -11.99 14.17 7.24
C GLY A 130 -10.94 15.24 7.55
N ALA A 131 -9.68 15.00 7.19
CA ALA A 131 -8.62 16.00 7.31
C ALA A 131 -8.88 17.25 6.45
N PHE A 132 -9.36 17.05 5.22
CA PHE A 132 -9.79 18.15 4.36
C PHE A 132 -10.88 18.99 5.01
N MET A 133 -11.92 18.36 5.55
CA MET A 133 -13.04 19.05 6.22
C MET A 133 -12.58 19.83 7.46
N ILE A 134 -11.69 19.25 8.26
CA ILE A 134 -11.09 19.94 9.42
C ILE A 134 -10.34 21.19 8.97
N GLY A 135 -9.53 21.09 7.91
CA GLY A 135 -8.82 22.24 7.35
C GLY A 135 -9.72 23.28 6.72
N TYR A 136 -10.90 22.88 6.24
CA TYR A 136 -11.86 23.77 5.55
C TYR A 136 -12.82 24.51 6.51
N GLN A 137 -12.86 24.17 7.80
CA GLN A 137 -13.77 24.80 8.77
C GLN A 137 -13.71 26.33 8.79
N GLY A 138 -12.55 26.91 8.47
CA GLY A 138 -12.37 28.37 8.35
C GLY A 138 -12.58 28.92 6.94
N GLY A 139 -13.04 28.14 5.97
CA GLY A 139 -13.20 28.55 4.57
C GLY A 139 -11.87 28.61 3.79
N ASP A 140 -10.75 28.18 4.37
CA ASP A 140 -9.42 28.21 3.75
C ASP A 140 -9.18 26.97 2.92
N ALA A 141 -9.45 27.05 1.63
CA ALA A 141 -9.24 25.96 0.67
C ALA A 141 -7.78 25.50 0.59
N LYS A 142 -6.81 26.40 0.75
CA LYS A 142 -5.40 26.06 0.69
C LYS A 142 -4.95 25.26 1.93
N LEU A 143 -5.46 25.63 3.10
CA LEU A 143 -5.22 24.87 4.33
C LEU A 143 -5.85 23.48 4.26
N ALA A 144 -7.10 23.39 3.80
CA ALA A 144 -7.80 22.13 3.59
C ALA A 144 -7.03 21.19 2.65
N SER A 145 -6.62 21.70 1.49
CA SER A 145 -5.81 20.98 0.51
C SER A 145 -4.46 20.51 1.12
N THR A 146 -3.80 21.35 1.90
CA THR A 146 -2.54 21.01 2.57
C THR A 146 -2.74 19.86 3.57
N MET A 147 -3.78 19.92 4.40
CA MET A 147 -4.06 18.88 5.39
C MET A 147 -4.44 17.55 4.70
N ALA A 148 -5.26 17.61 3.65
CA ALA A 148 -5.59 16.41 2.87
C ALA A 148 -4.37 15.78 2.20
N PHE A 149 -3.53 16.59 1.55
CA PHE A 149 -2.28 16.13 0.93
C PHE A 149 -1.38 15.45 1.96
N ALA A 150 -1.15 16.09 3.10
CA ALA A 150 -0.28 15.57 4.15
C ALA A 150 -0.81 14.25 4.74
N VAL A 151 -2.12 14.19 5.06
CA VAL A 151 -2.75 12.97 5.57
C VAL A 151 -2.71 11.86 4.54
N LEU A 152 -3.00 12.13 3.26
CA LEU A 152 -2.94 11.11 2.22
C LEU A 152 -1.54 10.54 2.05
N CYS A 153 -0.50 11.40 1.98
CA CYS A 153 0.90 10.97 1.90
C CYS A 153 1.30 10.08 3.07
N LEU A 154 1.07 10.54 4.30
CA LEU A 154 1.45 9.81 5.50
C LEU A 154 0.64 8.51 5.68
N SER A 155 -0.66 8.54 5.37
CA SER A 155 -1.52 7.36 5.39
C SER A 155 -1.04 6.29 4.43
N ARG A 156 -0.59 6.67 3.23
CA ARG A 156 -0.02 5.73 2.26
C ARG A 156 1.27 5.10 2.77
N LEU A 157 2.18 5.89 3.35
CA LEU A 157 3.41 5.36 3.96
C LEU A 157 3.10 4.34 5.07
N VAL A 158 2.15 4.66 5.94
CA VAL A 158 1.66 3.76 7.01
C VAL A 158 0.99 2.51 6.41
N HIS A 159 0.20 2.68 5.34
CA HIS A 159 -0.50 1.60 4.66
C HIS A 159 0.43 0.54 4.05
N GLY A 160 1.66 0.91 3.69
CA GLY A 160 2.67 -0.05 3.30
C GLY A 160 2.87 -1.19 4.32
N TYR A 161 2.75 -0.89 5.61
CA TYR A 161 2.79 -1.92 6.66
C TYR A 161 1.53 -2.79 6.70
N ASN A 162 0.36 -2.26 6.35
CA ASN A 162 -0.88 -3.03 6.25
C ASN A 162 -0.82 -4.06 5.12
N CYS A 163 -0.11 -3.73 4.03
CA CYS A 163 0.04 -4.61 2.86
C CYS A 163 1.10 -5.72 3.04
N LYS A 164 1.93 -5.70 4.10
CA LYS A 164 2.97 -6.72 4.34
C LYS A 164 2.43 -8.12 4.54
N SER A 165 1.25 -8.26 5.11
CA SER A 165 0.65 -9.57 5.41
C SER A 165 -0.88 -9.52 5.34
N LYS A 166 -1.50 -10.65 4.97
CA LYS A 166 -2.96 -10.81 5.07
C LYS A 166 -3.44 -10.75 6.52
N ASN A 167 -2.64 -11.28 7.46
CA ASN A 167 -2.96 -11.30 8.88
C ASN A 167 -2.38 -10.05 9.57
N SER A 168 -3.00 -9.62 10.67
CA SER A 168 -2.49 -8.51 11.45
C SER A 168 -1.02 -8.74 11.84
N VAL A 169 -0.18 -7.75 11.57
CA VAL A 169 1.25 -7.74 11.91
C VAL A 169 1.58 -6.84 13.10
N LEU A 170 0.59 -6.10 13.63
CA LEU A 170 0.74 -5.28 14.82
C LEU A 170 1.31 -6.14 15.97
N PHE A 171 2.33 -5.62 16.64
CA PHE A 171 3.03 -6.26 17.75
C PHE A 171 3.78 -7.56 17.42
N LYS A 172 3.92 -7.93 16.14
CA LYS A 172 4.72 -9.09 15.73
C LYS A 172 6.11 -8.66 15.27
N LYS A 173 7.12 -9.52 15.47
CA LYS A 173 8.49 -9.29 14.98
C LYS A 173 8.54 -9.04 13.46
N GLN A 174 7.56 -9.56 12.72
CA GLN A 174 7.42 -9.37 11.27
C GLN A 174 7.17 -7.91 10.87
N PHE A 175 6.70 -7.04 11.79
CA PHE A 175 6.51 -5.62 11.51
C PHE A 175 7.82 -4.93 11.09
N PHE A 176 8.93 -5.27 11.73
CA PHE A 176 10.23 -4.64 11.51
C PHE A 176 11.22 -5.46 10.68
N ASN A 177 10.84 -6.60 10.13
CA ASN A 177 11.76 -7.51 9.43
C ASN A 177 12.25 -7.00 8.07
N ASN A 178 11.54 -6.07 7.42
CA ASN A 178 11.89 -5.50 6.12
C ASN A 178 12.60 -4.16 6.30
N LYS A 179 13.93 -4.15 6.16
CA LYS A 179 14.76 -2.93 6.28
C LYS A 179 14.45 -1.91 5.19
N TYR A 180 14.10 -2.36 3.99
CA TYR A 180 13.74 -1.47 2.87
C TYR A 180 12.43 -0.73 3.15
N MET A 181 11.46 -1.40 3.77
CA MET A 181 10.21 -0.76 4.20
C MET A 181 10.45 0.30 5.28
N GLN A 182 11.34 0.02 6.25
CA GLN A 182 11.72 1.00 7.27
C GLN A 182 12.40 2.22 6.64
N GLY A 183 13.31 1.99 5.70
CA GLY A 183 13.99 3.05 4.95
C GLY A 183 13.01 3.87 4.12
N ALA A 184 12.12 3.23 3.36
CA ALA A 184 11.09 3.89 2.55
C ALA A 184 10.16 4.75 3.41
N PHE A 185 9.71 4.23 4.55
CA PHE A 185 8.88 4.95 5.52
C PHE A 185 9.61 6.17 6.08
N ALA A 186 10.84 6.00 6.58
CA ALA A 186 11.62 7.09 7.16
C ALA A 186 11.89 8.20 6.14
N VAL A 187 12.35 7.85 4.93
CA VAL A 187 12.59 8.82 3.85
C VAL A 187 11.30 9.53 3.46
N GLY A 188 10.20 8.79 3.28
CA GLY A 188 8.90 9.35 2.94
C GLY A 188 8.40 10.35 4.00
N VAL A 189 8.47 9.99 5.29
CA VAL A 189 8.07 10.86 6.40
C VAL A 189 8.93 12.11 6.44
N ILE A 190 10.26 11.99 6.29
CA ILE A 190 11.18 13.13 6.26
C ILE A 190 10.81 14.07 5.11
N LEU A 191 10.63 13.55 3.90
CA LEU A 191 10.31 14.37 2.72
C LEU A 191 8.97 15.08 2.87
N VAL A 192 7.92 14.39 3.34
CA VAL A 192 6.62 15.03 3.61
C VAL A 192 6.78 16.12 4.67
N THR A 193 7.50 15.85 5.77
CA THR A 193 7.73 16.84 6.83
C THR A 193 8.48 18.06 6.32
N LEU A 194 9.51 17.88 5.48
CA LEU A 194 10.23 18.98 4.85
C LEU A 194 9.32 19.85 3.98
N VAL A 195 8.47 19.23 3.15
CA VAL A 195 7.50 19.97 2.32
C VAL A 195 6.54 20.80 3.19
N LEU A 196 6.11 20.28 4.33
CA LEU A 196 5.18 20.97 5.24
C LEU A 196 5.84 22.07 6.07
N THR A 197 7.15 22.01 6.34
CA THR A 197 7.83 22.88 7.29
C THR A 197 8.76 23.88 6.65
N VAL A 198 9.39 23.57 5.51
CA VAL A 198 10.37 24.44 4.85
C VAL A 198 9.66 25.46 3.93
N PRO A 199 9.76 26.78 4.19
CA PRO A 199 9.03 27.80 3.44
C PRO A 199 9.29 27.79 1.92
N ALA A 200 10.52 27.51 1.49
CA ALA A 200 10.85 27.41 0.07
C ALA A 200 10.10 26.26 -0.63
N LEU A 201 9.95 25.12 0.03
CA LEU A 201 9.21 23.96 -0.48
C LEU A 201 7.71 24.19 -0.44
N GLN A 202 7.21 24.91 0.57
CA GLN A 202 5.77 25.23 0.67
C GLN A 202 5.26 26.01 -0.55
N GLY A 203 6.06 26.94 -1.05
CA GLY A 203 5.74 27.67 -2.30
C GLY A 203 5.71 26.76 -3.52
N LEU A 204 6.69 25.88 -3.66
CA LEU A 204 6.81 24.96 -4.78
C LEU A 204 5.66 23.93 -4.81
N PHE A 205 5.28 23.40 -3.66
CA PHE A 205 4.24 22.38 -3.52
C PHE A 205 2.85 22.97 -3.26
N ALA A 206 2.68 24.29 -3.36
CA ALA A 206 1.40 24.98 -3.14
C ALA A 206 0.74 24.65 -1.78
N VAL A 207 1.52 24.33 -0.75
CA VAL A 207 1.05 24.04 0.60
C VAL A 207 1.08 25.28 1.49
N LYS A 208 0.32 25.27 2.58
CA LYS A 208 0.27 26.32 3.59
C LYS A 208 1.01 25.84 4.86
N THR A 209 1.64 26.77 5.58
CA THR A 209 2.23 26.48 6.87
C THR A 209 1.16 25.98 7.84
N LEU A 210 1.40 24.82 8.44
CA LEU A 210 0.52 24.23 9.45
C LEU A 210 0.94 24.68 10.85
N SER A 211 -0.03 24.93 11.71
CA SER A 211 0.23 25.10 13.15
C SER A 211 0.66 23.77 13.78
N ILE A 212 1.27 23.84 14.95
CA ILE A 212 1.69 22.64 15.69
C ILE A 212 0.50 21.69 15.95
N ALA A 213 -0.65 22.24 16.32
CA ALA A 213 -1.87 21.45 16.54
C ALA A 213 -2.35 20.75 15.25
N GLN A 214 -2.29 21.45 14.09
CA GLN A 214 -2.65 20.87 12.79
C GLN A 214 -1.65 19.79 12.38
N LEU A 215 -0.36 19.95 12.63
CA LEU A 215 0.64 18.90 12.41
C LEU A 215 0.31 17.66 13.24
N PHE A 216 0.05 17.80 14.54
CA PHE A 216 -0.35 16.66 15.37
C PHE A 216 -1.63 15.98 14.86
N THR A 217 -2.60 16.75 14.40
CA THR A 217 -3.84 16.22 13.80
C THR A 217 -3.54 15.39 12.54
N VAL A 218 -2.71 15.92 11.65
CA VAL A 218 -2.31 15.24 10.40
C VAL A 218 -1.61 13.92 10.69
N TYR A 219 -0.61 13.92 11.58
CA TYR A 219 0.11 12.68 11.94
C TYR A 219 -0.79 11.71 12.70
N GLY A 220 -1.63 12.19 13.61
CA GLY A 220 -2.58 11.36 14.34
C GLY A 220 -3.59 10.67 13.43
N LEU A 221 -4.20 11.41 12.50
CA LEU A 221 -5.13 10.84 11.51
C LEU A 221 -4.45 9.82 10.61
N ALA A 222 -3.23 10.10 10.14
CA ALA A 222 -2.50 9.16 9.31
C ALA A 222 -2.17 7.85 10.06
N LEU A 223 -1.78 7.93 11.33
CA LEU A 223 -1.48 6.76 12.16
C LEU A 223 -2.71 5.92 12.47
N LEU A 224 -3.91 6.52 12.56
CA LEU A 224 -5.18 5.80 12.77
C LEU A 224 -5.47 4.79 11.64
N ASN A 225 -4.94 5.00 10.43
CA ASN A 225 -5.07 4.03 9.35
C ASN A 225 -4.52 2.64 9.72
N LEU A 226 -3.45 2.57 10.50
CA LEU A 226 -2.83 1.30 10.84
C LEU A 226 -3.77 0.39 11.63
N PRO A 227 -4.26 0.79 12.82
CA PRO A 227 -5.14 -0.06 13.61
C PRO A 227 -6.50 -0.29 12.95
N ILE A 228 -7.07 0.69 12.26
CA ILE A 228 -8.38 0.54 11.61
C ILE A 228 -8.31 -0.51 10.51
N ILE A 229 -7.38 -0.40 9.57
CA ILE A 229 -7.23 -1.35 8.48
C ILE A 229 -6.84 -2.74 9.00
N GLN A 230 -5.98 -2.83 10.01
CA GLN A 230 -5.61 -4.11 10.62
C GLN A 230 -6.82 -4.80 11.30
N ALA A 231 -7.67 -4.03 11.99
CA ALA A 231 -8.90 -4.55 12.59
C ALA A 231 -9.89 -5.03 11.51
N MET A 232 -10.09 -4.25 10.45
CA MET A 232 -10.96 -4.63 9.32
C MET A 232 -10.45 -5.87 8.59
N ASN A 233 -9.13 -5.97 8.36
CA ASN A 233 -8.53 -7.15 7.76
C ASN A 233 -8.71 -8.41 8.64
N CYS A 234 -8.70 -8.26 9.97
CA CYS A 234 -8.99 -9.35 10.89
C CYS A 234 -10.45 -9.81 10.76
N LEU A 235 -11.41 -8.87 10.67
CA LEU A 235 -12.82 -9.18 10.50
C LEU A 235 -13.13 -9.82 9.15
N LEU A 236 -12.58 -9.32 8.07
CA LEU A 236 -12.75 -9.91 6.74
C LEU A 236 -12.19 -11.33 6.65
N TYR A 237 -11.03 -11.58 7.29
CA TYR A 237 -10.44 -12.92 7.32
C TYR A 237 -11.30 -13.93 8.10
N THR A 238 -11.94 -13.50 9.19
CA THR A 238 -12.85 -14.37 9.95
C THR A 238 -14.13 -14.68 9.18
N SER A 239 -14.64 -13.77 8.37
CA SER A 239 -15.80 -13.99 7.49
C SER A 239 -15.47 -14.97 6.36
N ASP A 240 -14.34 -14.77 5.66
CA ASP A 240 -13.90 -15.68 4.59
C ASP A 240 -13.68 -17.12 5.11
N ALA A 241 -13.08 -17.25 6.32
CA ALA A 241 -12.89 -18.56 6.95
C ALA A 241 -14.20 -19.23 7.40
N ALA A 242 -15.21 -18.44 7.78
CA ALA A 242 -16.53 -18.96 8.13
C ALA A 242 -17.30 -19.44 6.88
N ASP A 243 -17.18 -18.74 5.77
CA ASP A 243 -17.80 -19.10 4.49
C ASP A 243 -17.14 -20.37 3.88
N GLU A 244 -15.80 -20.52 4.01
CA GLU A 244 -15.10 -21.75 3.60
C GLU A 244 -15.44 -22.95 4.52
N GLY A 245 -15.72 -22.72 5.79
CA GLY A 245 -16.14 -23.76 6.75
C GLY A 245 -17.58 -24.25 6.59
N LEU A 246 -18.46 -23.46 5.95
CA LEU A 246 -19.84 -23.81 5.65
C LEU A 246 -20.01 -24.51 4.29
N GLY A 247 -18.96 -24.59 3.49
CA GLY A 247 -18.95 -25.22 2.16
C GLY A 247 -18.50 -26.68 2.12
N VAL A 248 -18.48 -27.38 3.25
CA VAL A 248 -18.19 -28.81 3.34
C VAL A 248 -19.44 -29.57 3.69
N ASP A 249 -20.29 -29.82 2.69
CA ASP A 249 -21.25 -30.94 2.62
C ASP A 249 -21.25 -31.49 1.20
#